data_2d5efa82300c5397baf9833795bc9770
#
_entry.id   2d5efa82300c5397baf9833795bc9770
#
_cell.length_a   1.000
_cell.length_b   1.000
_cell.length_c   1.000
_cell.angle_alpha   90.00
_cell.angle_beta   90.00
_cell.angle_gamma   90.00
#
_symmetry.space_group_name_H-M   'P 1'
#
loop_
_entity.id
_entity.type
_entity.pdbx_description
1 polymer ?
#
loop_
_entity_poly.entity_id
_entity_poly.type
_entity_poly.pdbx_seq_one_letter_code
_entity_poly.pdbx_strand_id
1 'polypeptide(L)'
;MPKPTKSDLQKYKSILERQLASLKGDVGSMRDEALRASEQDASVDHLADQGTDNYDQGFMLGLIENEEETIKLIEEALDRIAGNGDWEFGVCPLCLDEAEGTKKSAKDGKKGAKAAKPAKAAKPAKPAKAVDAWIPKARLDYLPWARYCVRHQESEERNRETA
;
A
#
# COMPACT_ATOMS: atom_id res chain seq x y z
N MET A 1 -12.78 -7.92 -15.21
CA MET A 1 -12.92 -6.47 -14.92
C MET A 1 -12.16 -5.68 -15.99
N PRO A 2 -12.63 -4.52 -16.46
CA PRO A 2 -11.93 -3.77 -17.49
C PRO A 2 -10.67 -3.11 -16.92
N LYS A 3 -9.58 -3.13 -17.68
CA LYS A 3 -8.33 -2.43 -17.38
C LYS A 3 -8.57 -0.93 -17.31
N PRO A 4 -7.94 -0.19 -16.37
CA PRO A 4 -7.98 1.28 -16.34
C PRO A 4 -7.49 1.87 -17.67
N THR A 5 -8.22 2.85 -18.18
CA THR A 5 -7.82 3.58 -19.40
C THR A 5 -6.74 4.61 -19.07
N LYS A 6 -6.05 5.13 -20.09
CA LYS A 6 -5.05 6.20 -19.89
C LYS A 6 -5.66 7.44 -19.22
N SER A 7 -6.92 7.76 -19.54
CA SER A 7 -7.67 8.85 -18.92
C SER A 7 -7.95 8.57 -17.44
N ASP A 8 -8.30 7.32 -17.10
CA ASP A 8 -8.49 6.92 -15.71
C ASP A 8 -7.19 7.04 -14.91
N LEU A 9 -6.07 6.60 -15.49
CA LEU A 9 -4.75 6.72 -14.87
C LEU A 9 -4.35 8.16 -14.57
N GLN A 10 -4.62 9.09 -15.50
CA GLN A 10 -4.38 10.52 -15.27
C GLN A 10 -5.26 11.08 -14.14
N LYS A 11 -6.54 10.68 -14.11
CA LYS A 11 -7.48 11.03 -13.04
C LYS A 11 -6.97 10.55 -11.69
N TYR A 12 -6.61 9.26 -11.59
CA TYR A 12 -6.10 8.69 -10.33
C TYR A 12 -4.78 9.33 -9.91
N LYS A 13 -3.88 9.58 -10.83
CA LYS A 13 -2.64 10.29 -10.56
C LYS A 13 -2.88 11.65 -9.91
N SER A 14 -3.76 12.48 -10.49
CA SER A 14 -4.05 13.81 -9.94
C SER A 14 -4.73 13.78 -8.57
N ILE A 15 -5.56 12.76 -8.31
CA ILE A 15 -6.19 12.55 -7.00
C ILE A 15 -5.12 12.16 -5.96
N LEU A 16 -4.25 11.19 -6.30
CA LEU A 16 -3.18 10.70 -5.43
C LEU A 16 -2.18 11.81 -5.09
N GLU A 17 -1.74 12.61 -6.07
CA GLU A 17 -0.83 13.74 -5.84
C GLU A 17 -1.43 14.78 -4.90
N ARG A 18 -2.72 15.08 -5.02
CA ARG A 18 -3.43 16.00 -4.12
C ARG A 18 -3.53 15.45 -2.71
N GLN A 19 -3.90 14.17 -2.57
CA GLN A 19 -4.00 13.51 -1.27
C GLN A 19 -2.63 13.41 -0.59
N LEU A 20 -1.58 13.08 -1.34
CA LEU A 20 -0.21 13.04 -0.85
C LEU A 20 0.24 14.41 -0.29
N ALA A 21 -0.07 15.49 -1.01
CA ALA A 21 0.28 16.83 -0.56
C ALA A 21 -0.47 17.23 0.73
N SER A 22 -1.77 16.88 0.83
CA SER A 22 -2.57 17.12 2.04
C SER A 22 -2.00 16.35 3.23
N LEU A 23 -1.84 15.02 3.11
CA LEU A 23 -1.35 14.16 4.19
C LEU A 23 0.06 14.57 4.68
N LYS A 24 0.96 14.93 3.76
CA LYS A 24 2.29 15.42 4.15
C LYS A 24 2.21 16.73 4.94
N GLY A 25 1.26 17.61 4.61
CA GLY A 25 1.00 18.83 5.37
C GLY A 25 0.45 18.53 6.75
N ASP A 26 -0.52 17.62 6.84
CA ASP A 26 -1.16 17.23 8.09
C ASP A 26 -0.15 16.56 9.05
N VAL A 27 0.65 15.60 8.55
CA VAL A 27 1.74 14.96 9.30
C VAL A 27 2.77 16.00 9.79
N GLY A 28 3.14 16.97 8.95
CA GLY A 28 4.03 18.07 9.35
C GLY A 28 3.47 18.86 10.52
N SER A 29 2.19 19.25 10.45
CA SER A 29 1.51 19.99 11.51
C SER A 29 1.41 19.19 12.81
N MET A 30 1.07 17.90 12.74
CA MET A 30 0.99 17.02 13.91
C MET A 30 2.35 16.83 14.58
N ARG A 31 3.42 16.71 13.80
CA ARG A 31 4.79 16.63 14.34
C ARG A 31 5.20 17.92 15.06
N ASP A 32 4.91 19.07 14.47
CA ASP A 32 5.20 20.36 15.08
C ASP A 32 4.42 20.54 16.39
N GLU A 33 3.18 20.07 16.44
CA GLU A 33 2.35 20.10 17.65
C GLU A 33 2.88 19.16 18.73
N ALA A 34 3.25 17.93 18.38
CA ALA A 34 3.86 16.96 19.29
C ALA A 34 5.18 17.46 19.88
N LEU A 35 6.00 18.16 19.08
CA LEU A 35 7.25 18.76 19.56
C LEU A 35 7.00 19.93 20.53
N ARG A 36 6.03 20.81 20.24
CA ARG A 36 5.67 21.92 21.15
C ARG A 36 5.13 21.42 22.47
N ALA A 37 4.30 20.37 22.47
CA ALA A 37 3.81 19.75 23.70
C ALA A 37 4.95 19.24 24.57
N SER A 38 6.00 18.66 23.97
CA SER A 38 7.19 18.17 24.66
C SER A 38 8.05 19.29 25.30
N GLU A 39 8.06 20.50 24.74
CA GLU A 39 8.86 21.63 25.24
C GLU A 39 8.20 22.37 26.42
N GLN A 40 6.87 22.29 26.57
CA GLN A 40 6.12 22.99 27.63
C GLN A 40 6.20 22.32 29.01
N ASP A 41 6.73 21.12 29.10
CA ASP A 41 6.68 20.23 30.27
C ASP A 41 7.74 20.49 31.36
N ALA A 42 8.36 21.64 31.37
CA ALA A 42 9.46 22.00 32.33
C ALA A 42 8.97 22.56 33.66
N SER A 43 7.68 22.59 33.98
CA SER A 43 7.16 23.16 35.22
C SER A 43 6.86 22.10 36.28
N VAL A 44 7.46 22.24 37.46
CA VAL A 44 7.40 21.30 38.60
C VAL A 44 6.00 21.16 39.22
N ASP A 45 5.05 22.00 38.85
CA ASP A 45 3.68 22.05 39.44
C ASP A 45 2.67 21.13 38.77
N HIS A 46 3.03 20.40 37.70
CA HIS A 46 2.11 19.61 36.87
C HIS A 46 2.32 18.09 36.88
N LEU A 47 2.86 17.53 37.97
CA LEU A 47 3.03 16.07 38.08
C LEU A 47 1.72 15.26 37.88
N ALA A 48 0.56 15.88 38.15
CA ALA A 48 -0.75 15.24 37.93
C ALA A 48 -1.20 15.27 36.47
N ASP A 49 -0.81 16.25 35.68
CA ASP A 49 -1.16 16.40 34.26
C ASP A 49 -0.23 15.60 33.35
N GLN A 50 0.99 15.28 33.80
CA GLN A 50 2.01 14.58 33.04
C GLN A 50 1.55 13.20 32.50
N GLY A 51 0.62 12.52 33.22
CA GLY A 51 0.05 11.27 32.76
C GLY A 51 -0.87 11.43 31.55
N THR A 52 -1.63 12.53 31.50
CA THR A 52 -2.54 12.85 30.40
C THR A 52 -1.77 13.32 29.18
N ASP A 53 -0.77 14.16 29.39
CA ASP A 53 0.09 14.70 28.31
C ASP A 53 0.87 13.58 27.60
N ASN A 54 1.41 12.61 28.36
CA ASN A 54 2.09 11.44 27.79
C ASN A 54 1.13 10.55 26.98
N TYR A 55 -0.13 10.42 27.43
CA TYR A 55 -1.15 9.66 26.70
C TYR A 55 -1.49 10.35 25.37
N ASP A 56 -1.75 11.66 25.42
CA ASP A 56 -2.10 12.45 24.23
C ASP A 56 -0.94 12.49 23.23
N GLN A 57 0.29 12.59 23.70
CA GLN A 57 1.49 12.49 22.85
C GLN A 57 1.61 11.12 22.21
N GLY A 58 1.40 10.04 22.97
CA GLY A 58 1.40 8.67 22.44
C GLY A 58 0.31 8.46 21.40
N PHE A 59 -0.88 9.01 21.63
CA PHE A 59 -1.98 8.97 20.68
C PHE A 59 -1.66 9.73 19.39
N MET A 60 -1.08 10.93 19.50
CA MET A 60 -0.66 11.74 18.36
C MET A 60 0.39 11.01 17.50
N LEU A 61 1.38 10.38 18.14
CA LEU A 61 2.40 9.58 17.44
C LEU A 61 1.78 8.40 16.68
N GLY A 62 0.79 7.72 17.27
CA GLY A 62 0.06 6.65 16.60
C GLY A 62 -0.74 7.12 15.37
N LEU A 63 -1.32 8.33 15.42
CA LEU A 63 -1.97 8.94 14.26
C LEU A 63 -0.96 9.26 13.15
N ILE A 64 0.18 9.85 13.50
CA ILE A 64 1.26 10.15 12.56
C ILE A 64 1.73 8.87 11.85
N GLU A 65 1.93 7.78 12.59
CA GLU A 65 2.37 6.50 12.03
C GLU A 65 1.36 5.94 11.02
N ASN A 66 0.07 5.99 11.34
CA ASN A 66 -1.00 5.56 10.42
C ASN A 66 -1.05 6.41 9.13
N GLU A 67 -0.84 7.72 9.24
CA GLU A 67 -0.82 8.61 8.08
C GLU A 67 0.43 8.39 7.23
N GLU A 68 1.58 8.13 7.85
CA GLU A 68 2.81 7.78 7.13
C GLU A 68 2.69 6.45 6.38
N GLU A 69 1.99 5.45 6.93
CA GLU A 69 1.69 4.22 6.21
C GLU A 69 0.82 4.50 4.98
N THR A 70 -0.18 5.37 5.12
CA THR A 70 -1.04 5.78 4.00
C THR A 70 -0.24 6.53 2.93
N ILE A 71 0.66 7.43 3.32
CA ILE A 71 1.57 8.13 2.42
C ILE A 71 2.40 7.13 1.60
N LYS A 72 2.99 6.12 2.24
CA LYS A 72 3.75 5.07 1.55
C LYS A 72 2.90 4.33 0.51
N LEU A 73 1.66 3.97 0.86
CA LEU A 73 0.74 3.31 -0.08
C LEU A 73 0.40 4.19 -1.28
N ILE A 74 0.26 5.51 -1.08
CA ILE A 74 0.01 6.48 -2.15
C ILE A 74 1.24 6.61 -3.05
N GLU A 75 2.43 6.71 -2.48
CA GLU A 75 3.69 6.77 -3.24
C GLU A 75 3.89 5.51 -4.09
N GLU A 76 3.68 4.33 -3.52
CA GLU A 76 3.72 3.07 -4.27
C GLU A 76 2.66 3.04 -5.41
N ALA A 77 1.48 3.61 -5.19
CA ALA A 77 0.45 3.68 -6.23
C ALA A 77 0.86 4.62 -7.37
N LEU A 78 1.50 5.75 -7.06
CA LEU A 78 2.06 6.67 -8.06
C LEU A 78 3.19 6.03 -8.86
N ASP A 79 4.08 5.28 -8.21
CA ASP A 79 5.15 4.54 -8.88
C ASP A 79 4.59 3.47 -9.84
N ARG A 80 3.52 2.78 -9.45
CA ARG A 80 2.82 1.83 -10.34
C ARG A 80 2.18 2.52 -11.55
N ILE A 81 1.62 3.73 -11.38
CA ILE A 81 1.09 4.53 -12.50
C ILE A 81 2.22 4.98 -13.43
N ALA A 82 3.38 5.34 -12.87
CA ALA A 82 4.55 5.73 -13.64
C ALA A 82 5.23 4.54 -14.37
N GLY A 83 4.88 3.31 -13.99
CA GLY A 83 5.48 2.09 -14.56
C GLY A 83 6.78 1.65 -13.91
N ASN A 84 7.10 2.21 -12.73
CA ASN A 84 8.29 1.86 -11.94
C ASN A 84 8.01 0.78 -10.88
N GLY A 85 6.73 0.44 -10.65
CA GLY A 85 6.31 -0.56 -9.68
C GLY A 85 6.50 -2.00 -10.18
N ASP A 86 6.49 -2.95 -9.24
CA ASP A 86 6.66 -4.38 -9.52
C ASP A 86 5.51 -4.98 -10.36
N TRP A 87 4.33 -4.37 -10.30
CA TRP A 87 3.14 -4.75 -11.09
C TRP A 87 2.36 -3.52 -11.57
N GLU A 88 1.47 -3.73 -12.53
CA GLU A 88 0.68 -2.67 -13.15
C GLU A 88 -0.37 -2.10 -12.17
N PHE A 89 -0.60 -0.78 -12.22
CA PHE A 89 -1.61 -0.12 -11.40
C PHE A 89 -3.01 -0.73 -11.62
N GLY A 90 -3.71 -0.96 -10.52
CA GLY A 90 -5.05 -1.56 -10.53
C GLY A 90 -5.07 -3.09 -10.63
N VAL A 91 -3.92 -3.75 -10.58
CA VAL A 91 -3.80 -5.21 -10.54
C VAL A 91 -3.55 -5.66 -9.10
N CYS A 92 -4.24 -6.70 -8.66
CA CYS A 92 -3.99 -7.35 -7.38
C CYS A 92 -2.87 -8.37 -7.53
N PRO A 93 -1.72 -8.22 -6.82
CA PRO A 93 -0.58 -9.14 -6.96
C PRO A 93 -0.94 -10.57 -6.55
N LEU A 94 -1.69 -10.75 -5.47
CA LEU A 94 -2.08 -12.08 -4.99
C LEU A 94 -3.00 -12.83 -5.98
N CYS A 95 -3.84 -12.09 -6.73
CA CYS A 95 -4.61 -12.72 -7.83
C CYS A 95 -3.69 -13.17 -8.97
N LEU A 96 -2.58 -12.47 -9.24
CA LEU A 96 -1.59 -12.89 -10.22
C LEU A 96 -0.88 -14.16 -9.77
N ASP A 97 -0.42 -14.19 -8.52
CA ASP A 97 0.28 -15.34 -7.93
C ASP A 97 -0.60 -16.60 -7.91
N GLU A 98 -1.88 -16.47 -7.54
CA GLU A 98 -2.85 -17.57 -7.62
C GLU A 98 -3.02 -18.09 -9.04
N ALA A 99 -3.07 -17.19 -10.02
CA ALA A 99 -3.18 -17.55 -11.44
C ALA A 99 -1.94 -18.25 -11.99
N GLU A 100 -0.76 -17.89 -11.50
CA GLU A 100 0.50 -18.53 -11.87
C GLU A 100 0.70 -19.86 -11.13
N GLY A 101 0.30 -19.94 -9.85
CA GLY A 101 0.32 -21.17 -9.05
C GLY A 101 -0.52 -22.28 -9.63
N THR A 102 -1.71 -21.97 -10.15
CA THR A 102 -2.57 -22.95 -10.83
C THR A 102 -1.97 -23.48 -12.14
N LYS A 103 -1.11 -22.71 -12.81
CA LYS A 103 -0.38 -23.15 -14.02
C LYS A 103 0.78 -24.08 -13.69
N LYS A 104 1.45 -23.92 -12.55
CA LYS A 104 2.54 -24.81 -12.11
C LYS A 104 2.01 -26.19 -11.71
N SER A 105 0.88 -26.25 -11.03
CA SER A 105 0.25 -27.52 -10.62
C SER A 105 -0.24 -28.39 -11.78
N ALA A 106 -0.56 -27.78 -12.95
CA ALA A 106 -1.00 -28.51 -14.13
C ALA A 106 0.15 -29.05 -15.01
N LYS A 107 1.42 -28.70 -14.71
CA LYS A 107 2.61 -29.11 -15.49
C LYS A 107 3.51 -30.16 -14.84
N ASP A 108 3.32 -30.47 -13.55
CA ASP A 108 4.17 -31.44 -12.82
C ASP A 108 3.71 -32.90 -12.98
N GLY A 109 3.28 -33.25 -14.16
CA GLY A 109 2.99 -34.62 -14.58
C GLY A 109 3.95 -35.17 -15.65
N LYS A 110 5.24 -34.78 -15.73
CA LYS A 110 6.27 -35.56 -16.43
C LYS A 110 7.69 -35.04 -16.25
N LYS A 111 8.44 -35.82 -15.48
CA LYS A 111 9.90 -36.13 -15.50
C LYS A 111 10.92 -35.12 -16.04
N GLY A 112 12.00 -34.91 -15.20
CA GLY A 112 13.35 -35.01 -15.74
C GLY A 112 14.28 -33.83 -15.45
N ALA A 113 15.25 -34.07 -14.61
CA ALA A 113 16.37 -33.24 -14.22
C ALA A 113 17.10 -32.50 -15.37
N LYS A 114 17.52 -31.25 -15.15
CA LYS A 114 18.94 -30.82 -15.22
C LYS A 114 19.10 -29.34 -14.85
N ALA A 115 20.15 -29.13 -14.08
CA ALA A 115 20.63 -27.83 -13.62
C ALA A 115 21.04 -26.92 -14.77
N ALA A 116 20.88 -25.58 -14.61
CA ALA A 116 21.91 -24.58 -14.88
C ALA A 116 21.42 -23.12 -14.90
N LYS A 117 22.11 -22.29 -14.14
CA LYS A 117 22.50 -20.87 -14.28
C LYS A 117 21.47 -19.74 -14.18
N PRO A 118 21.84 -18.67 -13.43
CA PRO A 118 21.05 -17.45 -13.29
C PRO A 118 21.23 -16.57 -14.53
N ALA A 119 20.12 -16.12 -15.08
CA ALA A 119 20.14 -15.15 -16.18
C ALA A 119 19.17 -14.01 -15.92
N LYS A 120 19.76 -12.82 -15.78
CA LYS A 120 19.28 -11.49 -16.18
C LYS A 120 17.80 -11.16 -16.02
N ALA A 121 17.58 -10.05 -15.30
CA ALA A 121 16.35 -9.26 -15.26
C ALA A 121 15.53 -9.37 -16.54
N ALA A 122 14.42 -10.09 -16.48
CA ALA A 122 13.46 -10.18 -17.56
C ALA A 122 12.39 -9.10 -17.36
N LYS A 123 12.18 -8.31 -18.42
CA LYS A 123 11.07 -7.37 -18.58
C LYS A 123 9.75 -8.03 -18.18
N PRO A 124 8.79 -7.25 -17.61
CA PRO A 124 7.51 -7.80 -17.20
C PRO A 124 6.81 -8.49 -18.36
N ALA A 125 6.58 -9.79 -18.21
CA ALA A 125 5.88 -10.61 -19.21
C ALA A 125 4.44 -10.11 -19.36
N LYS A 126 4.00 -9.96 -20.61
CA LYS A 126 2.61 -9.63 -20.96
C LYS A 126 1.64 -10.60 -20.27
N PRO A 127 0.53 -10.09 -19.69
CA PRO A 127 -0.40 -10.92 -18.94
C PRO A 127 -1.00 -12.01 -19.84
N ALA A 128 -0.83 -13.25 -19.41
CA ALA A 128 -1.54 -14.38 -20.02
C ALA A 128 -3.04 -14.28 -19.69
N LYS A 129 -3.88 -14.62 -20.67
CA LYS A 129 -5.35 -14.52 -20.74
C LYS A 129 -6.08 -14.80 -19.43
N ALA A 130 -6.97 -13.85 -19.07
CA ALA A 130 -8.24 -14.03 -18.35
C ALA A 130 -8.18 -14.66 -16.95
N VAL A 131 -7.40 -14.11 -16.05
CA VAL A 131 -7.76 -14.10 -14.64
C VAL A 131 -8.14 -12.66 -14.32
N ASP A 132 -9.32 -12.46 -13.70
CA ASP A 132 -9.80 -11.14 -13.27
C ASP A 132 -8.94 -10.64 -12.08
N ALA A 133 -7.66 -10.44 -12.34
CA ALA A 133 -6.71 -9.90 -11.37
C ALA A 133 -6.88 -8.38 -11.18
N TRP A 134 -7.79 -7.76 -11.91
CA TRP A 134 -8.05 -6.34 -11.84
C TRP A 134 -8.89 -5.99 -10.61
N ILE A 135 -8.43 -5.00 -9.85
CA ILE A 135 -9.19 -4.40 -8.76
C ILE A 135 -10.40 -3.68 -9.37
N PRO A 136 -11.62 -3.86 -8.82
CA PRO A 136 -12.82 -3.19 -9.31
C PRO A 136 -12.63 -1.68 -9.37
N LYS A 137 -13.05 -1.05 -10.48
CA LYS A 137 -12.94 0.41 -10.65
C LYS A 137 -13.64 1.18 -9.54
N ALA A 138 -14.80 0.71 -9.08
CA ALA A 138 -15.51 1.29 -7.95
C ALA A 138 -14.64 1.35 -6.67
N ARG A 139 -13.79 0.34 -6.42
CA ARG A 139 -12.85 0.34 -5.30
C ARG A 139 -11.74 1.36 -5.50
N LEU A 140 -11.19 1.46 -6.72
CA LEU A 140 -10.15 2.46 -7.05
C LEU A 140 -10.67 3.89 -7.02
N ASP A 141 -11.95 4.12 -7.29
CA ASP A 141 -12.57 5.44 -7.17
C ASP A 141 -12.68 5.91 -5.71
N TYR A 142 -12.83 4.97 -4.75
CA TYR A 142 -12.83 5.25 -3.30
C TYR A 142 -11.44 5.23 -2.69
N LEU A 143 -10.63 4.23 -3.06
CA LEU A 143 -9.29 3.98 -2.54
C LEU A 143 -8.31 3.83 -3.70
N PRO A 144 -7.87 4.93 -4.32
CA PRO A 144 -6.99 4.88 -5.49
C PRO A 144 -5.62 4.27 -5.19
N TRP A 145 -5.20 4.19 -3.95
CA TRP A 145 -3.96 3.50 -3.52
C TRP A 145 -4.18 2.02 -3.17
N ALA A 146 -5.39 1.46 -3.37
CA ALA A 146 -5.67 0.07 -3.05
C ALA A 146 -4.67 -0.87 -3.72
N ARG A 147 -4.02 -1.73 -2.90
CA ARG A 147 -3.02 -2.71 -3.32
C ARG A 147 -3.67 -4.05 -3.68
N TYR A 148 -4.72 -4.41 -2.94
CA TYR A 148 -5.39 -5.71 -3.05
C TYR A 148 -6.86 -5.55 -3.45
N CYS A 149 -7.42 -6.60 -4.09
CA CYS A 149 -8.87 -6.72 -4.22
C CYS A 149 -9.51 -6.97 -2.83
N VAL A 150 -10.83 -6.83 -2.71
CA VAL A 150 -11.55 -6.95 -1.42
C VAL A 150 -11.22 -8.28 -0.74
N ARG A 151 -11.29 -9.39 -1.49
CA ARG A 151 -11.03 -10.74 -0.95
C ARG A 151 -9.63 -10.89 -0.35
N HIS A 152 -8.62 -10.37 -1.05
CA HIS A 152 -7.24 -10.49 -0.59
C HIS A 152 -6.91 -9.49 0.51
N GLN A 153 -7.54 -8.32 0.52
CA GLN A 153 -7.42 -7.37 1.62
C GLN A 153 -7.94 -7.98 2.93
N GLU A 154 -9.13 -8.60 2.92
CA GLU A 154 -9.67 -9.30 4.08
C GLU A 154 -8.77 -10.43 4.57
N SER A 155 -8.12 -11.14 3.65
CA SER A 155 -7.17 -12.21 4.00
C SER A 155 -5.92 -11.67 4.67
N GLU A 156 -5.38 -10.56 4.16
CA GLU A 156 -4.19 -9.90 4.72
C GLU A 156 -4.48 -9.28 6.10
N GLU A 157 -5.63 -8.65 6.27
CA GLU A 157 -6.06 -8.10 7.56
C GLU A 157 -6.21 -9.21 8.61
N ARG A 158 -6.85 -10.33 8.25
CA ARG A 158 -6.98 -11.48 9.15
C ARG A 158 -5.64 -12.09 9.54
N ASN A 159 -4.69 -12.14 8.61
CA ASN A 159 -3.34 -12.65 8.88
C ASN A 159 -2.57 -11.73 9.84
N ARG A 160 -2.78 -10.40 9.76
CA ARG A 160 -2.17 -9.43 10.69
C ARG A 160 -2.73 -9.54 12.10
N GLU A 161 -4.03 -9.82 12.25
CA GLU A 161 -4.67 -9.98 13.57
C GLU A 161 -4.23 -11.28 14.29
N THR A 162 -3.72 -12.26 13.55
CA THR A 162 -3.32 -13.57 14.11
C THR A 162 -1.81 -13.74 14.30
N ALA A 163 -1.00 -12.76 13.93
CA ALA A 163 0.46 -12.77 14.03
C ALA A 163 0.95 -12.03 15.29
#